data_2e148459ebf9aa92681c0175f00a649a
#
_entry.id   2e148459ebf9aa92681c0175f00a649a
#
_cell.length_a   1.000
_cell.length_b   1.000
_cell.length_c   1.000
_cell.angle_alpha   90.00
_cell.angle_beta   90.00
_cell.angle_gamma   90.00
#
_symmetry.space_group_name_H-M   'P 1'
#
loop_
_entity.id
_entity.type
_entity.pdbx_description
1 polymer ?
#
loop_
_entity_poly.entity_id
_entity_poly.type
_entity_poly.pdbx_seq_one_letter_code
_entity_poly.pdbx_strand_id
1 'polypeptide(L)'
;QGNGLVPGLLTLNFRTAPDLFVWGNAGVPLKIRYRYPAGTWINFSESRLDVSINNSYLRSLPLTKTGMVQQVKDIISPDFVMNEQTVRVPPYYVFGQNQLQFYYDLRPVKVGECQDVLPNNIQESIDPDSTIDLSKTERFASLPNLAFFVNSGYPFTRMADLSDTAIVLPDQLTSQDIETYLDLMGMMGDSTGFPVVRSTVVTANSVDQVSGKDLIVLGSIANQPLITKWADNSKLRVEGGHLRVGMTSPLDRVYTVLDPNAAQERDRVDNLLVSQGDNLAAMIGLQSPLNSSHSAVIITGSSPDKLLTVINAFRNRELNPSIQGDLMIAGAGRVTSFRIGNEYSVGYLPALTKLRWWLGNSPLILILFTLIGVLIVALVAYWLLRRLAMGRLQSRSAP
;
A
#
# COMPACT_ATOMS: atom_id res chain seq x y z
N GLN A 1 18.54 7.23 -21.71
CA GLN A 1 18.87 7.92 -22.96
C GLN A 1 18.22 7.18 -24.13
N GLY A 2 17.60 7.94 -25.04
CA GLY A 2 17.06 7.46 -26.30
C GLY A 2 17.94 7.86 -27.46
N ASN A 3 17.86 7.14 -28.57
CA ASN A 3 18.61 7.45 -29.80
C ASN A 3 17.70 7.29 -31.02
N GLY A 4 17.77 8.25 -31.93
CA GLY A 4 17.09 8.24 -33.23
C GLY A 4 15.70 8.90 -33.19
N LEU A 5 15.04 8.98 -34.34
CA LEU A 5 13.70 9.60 -34.50
C LEU A 5 12.58 8.88 -33.78
N VAL A 6 12.75 7.58 -33.59
CA VAL A 6 11.79 6.71 -32.85
C VAL A 6 12.61 6.01 -31.78
N PRO A 7 12.95 6.73 -30.69
CA PRO A 7 13.69 6.12 -29.60
C PRO A 7 12.84 5.06 -28.93
N GLY A 8 13.51 4.08 -28.34
CA GLY A 8 12.85 3.11 -27.50
C GLY A 8 12.20 3.79 -26.29
N LEU A 9 11.25 3.08 -25.68
CA LEU A 9 10.61 3.52 -24.44
C LEU A 9 11.67 3.64 -23.33
N LEU A 10 11.82 4.84 -22.75
CA LEU A 10 12.68 5.05 -21.59
C LEU A 10 11.90 4.67 -20.34
N THR A 11 12.41 3.74 -19.56
CA THR A 11 11.74 3.25 -18.36
C THR A 11 12.57 3.53 -17.11
N LEU A 12 11.88 3.92 -16.03
CA LEU A 12 12.46 4.09 -14.71
C LEU A 12 11.59 3.36 -13.68
N ASN A 13 12.18 2.39 -13.00
CA ASN A 13 11.49 1.66 -11.94
C ASN A 13 11.77 2.32 -10.58
N PHE A 14 10.74 2.42 -9.76
CA PHE A 14 10.86 2.88 -8.38
C PHE A 14 9.83 2.17 -7.50
N ARG A 15 10.12 2.09 -6.22
CA ARG A 15 9.26 1.45 -5.23
C ARG A 15 8.67 2.48 -4.27
N THR A 16 7.40 2.27 -3.91
CA THR A 16 6.75 2.98 -2.81
C THR A 16 6.12 1.98 -1.84
N ALA A 17 6.08 2.33 -0.56
CA ALA A 17 5.30 1.55 0.38
C ALA A 17 3.80 1.72 0.09
N PRO A 18 2.96 0.69 0.34
CA PRO A 18 1.53 0.72 0.02
C PRO A 18 0.68 1.55 1.00
N ASP A 19 1.31 2.29 1.90
CA ASP A 19 0.69 3.16 2.89
C ASP A 19 0.40 4.58 2.40
N LEU A 20 0.60 4.88 1.11
CA LEU A 20 0.26 6.18 0.55
C LEU A 20 -1.25 6.38 0.60
N PHE A 21 -1.69 7.43 1.31
CA PHE A 21 -3.09 7.75 1.44
C PHE A 21 -3.60 8.49 0.20
N VAL A 22 -4.52 7.86 -0.53
CA VAL A 22 -4.96 8.32 -1.86
C VAL A 22 -6.20 9.23 -1.82
N TRP A 23 -6.90 9.33 -0.69
CA TRP A 23 -8.17 10.05 -0.58
C TRP A 23 -7.96 11.56 -0.44
N GLY A 24 -8.56 12.33 -1.38
CA GLY A 24 -8.57 13.80 -1.31
C GLY A 24 -7.22 14.46 -1.60
N ASN A 25 -6.25 13.72 -2.16
CA ASN A 25 -4.93 14.25 -2.47
C ASN A 25 -4.90 14.91 -3.86
N ALA A 26 -4.24 16.07 -3.96
CA ALA A 26 -4.07 16.83 -5.20
C ALA A 26 -3.14 16.17 -6.24
N GLY A 27 -2.65 14.97 -5.96
CA GLY A 27 -1.69 14.21 -6.77
C GLY A 27 -0.24 14.47 -6.36
N VAL A 28 0.59 13.47 -6.64
CA VAL A 28 2.03 13.49 -6.37
C VAL A 28 2.73 14.31 -7.46
N PRO A 29 3.50 15.36 -7.12
CA PRO A 29 4.22 16.13 -8.13
C PRO A 29 5.43 15.33 -8.65
N LEU A 30 5.43 15.09 -9.95
CA LEU A 30 6.53 14.54 -10.72
C LEU A 30 7.17 15.68 -11.51
N LYS A 31 8.33 16.13 -11.10
CA LYS A 31 9.13 17.16 -11.77
C LYS A 31 10.05 16.47 -12.75
N ILE A 32 9.85 16.71 -14.04
CA ILE A 32 10.57 16.08 -15.13
C ILE A 32 11.47 17.14 -15.77
N ARG A 33 12.78 16.87 -15.77
CA ARG A 33 13.76 17.61 -16.57
C ARG A 33 14.18 16.73 -17.72
N TYR A 34 14.05 17.24 -18.92
CA TYR A 34 14.26 16.45 -20.12
C TYR A 34 15.01 17.24 -21.19
N ARG A 35 15.82 16.52 -21.96
CA ARG A 35 16.66 17.07 -23.01
C ARG A 35 16.25 16.46 -24.34
N TYR A 36 16.31 17.29 -25.37
CA TYR A 36 16.05 16.91 -26.75
C TYR A 36 16.86 17.81 -27.71
N PRO A 37 17.10 17.39 -28.97
CA PRO A 37 17.89 18.16 -29.93
C PRO A 37 17.28 19.53 -30.24
N ALA A 38 18.13 20.52 -30.43
CA ALA A 38 17.76 21.91 -30.78
C ALA A 38 17.66 22.16 -32.30
N GLY A 39 17.64 21.12 -33.12
CA GLY A 39 17.76 21.22 -34.59
C GLY A 39 16.55 21.89 -35.27
N THR A 40 16.82 22.60 -36.40
CA THR A 40 15.77 23.19 -37.25
C THR A 40 14.93 22.16 -38.00
N TRP A 41 15.40 20.91 -38.02
CA TRP A 41 14.72 19.77 -38.64
C TRP A 41 13.54 19.24 -37.81
N ILE A 42 13.39 19.66 -36.55
CA ILE A 42 12.30 19.25 -35.66
C ILE A 42 11.10 20.17 -35.85
N ASN A 43 9.94 19.57 -36.08
CA ASN A 43 8.66 20.27 -35.98
C ASN A 43 8.20 20.30 -34.49
N PHE A 44 8.55 21.34 -33.77
CA PHE A 44 8.25 21.51 -32.37
C PHE A 44 6.75 21.59 -32.04
N SER A 45 5.90 21.97 -33.01
CA SER A 45 4.46 22.04 -32.82
C SER A 45 3.80 20.66 -32.80
N GLU A 46 4.42 19.66 -33.39
CA GLU A 46 3.95 18.29 -33.48
C GLU A 46 4.73 17.32 -32.61
N SER A 47 5.93 17.73 -32.15
CA SER A 47 6.79 16.89 -31.33
C SER A 47 6.45 17.01 -29.86
N ARG A 48 6.52 15.88 -29.12
CA ARG A 48 6.14 15.81 -27.72
C ARG A 48 6.91 14.72 -26.96
N LEU A 49 6.87 14.83 -25.65
CA LEU A 49 7.29 13.78 -24.72
C LEU A 49 6.05 13.22 -24.03
N ASP A 50 5.70 12.00 -24.32
CA ASP A 50 4.60 11.29 -23.65
C ASP A 50 5.09 10.66 -22.35
N VAL A 51 4.36 10.88 -21.27
CA VAL A 51 4.64 10.39 -19.92
C VAL A 51 3.55 9.45 -19.48
N SER A 52 3.94 8.26 -19.04
CA SER A 52 3.03 7.23 -18.50
C SER A 52 3.59 6.66 -17.20
N ILE A 53 2.73 6.09 -16.39
CA ILE A 53 3.08 5.34 -15.18
C ILE A 53 2.30 4.02 -15.15
N ASN A 54 2.98 2.91 -14.91
CA ASN A 54 2.36 1.59 -14.84
C ASN A 54 1.45 1.29 -16.05
N ASN A 55 1.91 1.64 -17.26
CA ASN A 55 1.18 1.57 -18.53
C ASN A 55 -0.06 2.48 -18.62
N SER A 56 -0.28 3.36 -17.66
CA SER A 56 -1.35 4.36 -17.69
C SER A 56 -0.82 5.70 -18.17
N TYR A 57 -1.37 6.22 -19.25
CA TYR A 57 -1.01 7.53 -19.80
C TYR A 57 -1.31 8.65 -18.78
N LEU A 58 -0.35 9.53 -18.55
CA LEU A 58 -0.48 10.69 -17.68
C LEU A 58 -0.66 11.99 -18.46
N ARG A 59 0.31 12.30 -19.32
CA ARG A 59 0.35 13.56 -20.04
C ARG A 59 1.36 13.56 -21.19
N SER A 60 1.06 14.34 -22.24
CA SER A 60 2.03 14.75 -23.26
C SER A 60 2.60 16.12 -22.93
N LEU A 61 3.91 16.25 -22.95
CA LEU A 61 4.66 17.48 -22.74
C LEU A 61 5.13 18.00 -24.09
N PRO A 62 4.74 19.24 -24.50
CA PRO A 62 5.17 19.81 -25.76
C PRO A 62 6.67 20.12 -25.73
N LEU A 63 7.36 19.87 -26.84
CA LEU A 63 8.72 20.32 -27.05
C LEU A 63 8.70 21.75 -27.59
N THR A 64 9.61 22.62 -27.13
CA THR A 64 9.67 24.04 -27.49
C THR A 64 11.06 24.41 -27.98
N LYS A 65 11.17 25.40 -28.88
CA LYS A 65 12.49 25.88 -29.41
C LYS A 65 13.39 26.45 -28.32
N THR A 66 12.81 27.05 -27.27
CA THR A 66 13.52 27.66 -26.15
C THR A 66 13.03 27.02 -24.85
N GLY A 67 13.92 26.33 -24.13
CA GLY A 67 13.62 25.75 -22.84
C GLY A 67 13.53 26.83 -21.75
N MET A 68 12.65 26.65 -20.77
CA MET A 68 12.52 27.58 -19.63
C MET A 68 13.80 27.71 -18.78
N VAL A 69 14.74 26.78 -18.90
CA VAL A 69 16.00 26.74 -18.11
C VAL A 69 17.19 27.30 -18.89
N GLN A 70 17.02 27.66 -20.16
CA GLN A 70 18.08 27.95 -21.10
C GLN A 70 18.71 29.33 -20.93
N GLN A 71 18.11 30.26 -20.19
CA GLN A 71 18.67 31.63 -20.04
C GLN A 71 20.01 31.71 -19.30
N VAL A 72 20.50 30.62 -18.71
CA VAL A 72 21.75 30.60 -17.92
C VAL A 72 22.80 29.61 -18.48
N LYS A 73 22.45 28.69 -19.39
CA LYS A 73 23.33 27.60 -19.87
C LYS A 73 23.62 27.57 -21.37
N ASP A 74 23.18 28.55 -22.15
CA ASP A 74 23.39 28.61 -23.61
C ASP A 74 24.88 28.67 -24.04
N ILE A 75 25.81 28.75 -23.08
CA ILE A 75 27.25 28.82 -23.33
C ILE A 75 27.88 27.41 -23.40
N ILE A 76 27.22 26.34 -22.97
CA ILE A 76 27.89 25.04 -22.74
C ILE A 76 27.46 23.94 -23.72
N SER A 77 26.28 24.00 -24.34
CA SER A 77 25.84 22.98 -25.31
C SER A 77 24.76 23.54 -26.24
N PRO A 78 25.16 24.09 -27.39
CA PRO A 78 24.25 24.67 -28.40
C PRO A 78 23.31 23.63 -29.06
N ASP A 79 23.63 22.35 -28.95
CA ASP A 79 22.95 21.26 -29.70
C ASP A 79 21.71 20.69 -29.04
N PHE A 80 21.42 21.05 -27.75
CA PHE A 80 20.30 20.49 -26.98
C PHE A 80 19.47 21.55 -26.27
N VAL A 81 18.16 21.35 -26.28
CA VAL A 81 17.21 22.10 -25.43
C VAL A 81 16.99 21.33 -24.17
N MET A 82 17.05 22.00 -23.00
CA MET A 82 16.63 21.47 -21.72
C MET A 82 15.32 22.12 -21.30
N ASN A 83 14.32 21.31 -20.97
CA ASN A 83 13.05 21.78 -20.47
C ASN A 83 12.72 21.13 -19.13
N GLU A 84 11.86 21.79 -18.35
CA GLU A 84 11.39 21.32 -17.05
C GLU A 84 9.87 21.46 -16.95
N GLN A 85 9.17 20.40 -16.59
CA GLN A 85 7.72 20.38 -16.45
C GLN A 85 7.34 19.59 -15.18
N THR A 86 6.27 20.04 -14.52
CA THR A 86 5.69 19.29 -13.41
C THR A 86 4.37 18.65 -13.82
N VAL A 87 4.31 17.34 -13.70
CA VAL A 87 3.11 16.53 -13.94
C VAL A 87 2.57 16.08 -12.58
N ARG A 88 1.27 16.18 -12.36
CA ARG A 88 0.65 15.64 -11.16
C ARG A 88 0.21 14.21 -11.43
N VAL A 89 0.81 13.27 -10.71
CA VAL A 89 0.49 11.84 -10.78
C VAL A 89 -0.63 11.55 -9.78
N PRO A 90 -1.79 11.05 -10.23
CA PRO A 90 -2.84 10.63 -9.32
C PRO A 90 -2.32 9.54 -8.36
N PRO A 91 -2.57 9.66 -7.03
CA PRO A 91 -1.96 8.77 -6.04
C PRO A 91 -2.34 7.29 -6.23
N TYR A 92 -3.50 7.00 -6.79
CA TYR A 92 -3.97 5.63 -7.06
C TYR A 92 -3.17 4.91 -8.17
N TYR A 93 -2.32 5.62 -8.91
CA TYR A 93 -1.36 5.01 -9.84
C TYR A 93 -0.03 4.65 -9.19
N VAL A 94 0.21 5.11 -7.95
CA VAL A 94 1.49 4.91 -7.25
C VAL A 94 1.31 3.88 -6.15
N PHE A 95 1.78 2.66 -6.38
CA PHE A 95 1.62 1.54 -5.45
C PHE A 95 2.75 0.52 -5.61
N GLY A 96 3.33 0.04 -4.52
CA GLY A 96 4.32 -1.03 -4.54
C GLY A 96 5.45 -0.76 -5.55
N GLN A 97 5.60 -1.61 -6.54
CA GLN A 97 6.53 -1.46 -7.67
C GLN A 97 5.90 -0.59 -8.75
N ASN A 98 6.60 0.46 -9.14
CA ASN A 98 6.13 1.41 -10.13
C ASN A 98 7.13 1.54 -11.27
N GLN A 99 6.61 1.77 -12.48
CA GLN A 99 7.39 2.03 -13.66
C GLN A 99 6.94 3.33 -14.30
N LEU A 100 7.80 4.36 -14.28
CA LEU A 100 7.64 5.54 -15.12
C LEU A 100 8.14 5.22 -16.53
N GLN A 101 7.40 5.69 -17.51
CA GLN A 101 7.65 5.45 -18.92
C GLN A 101 7.62 6.77 -19.67
N PHE A 102 8.65 7.01 -20.50
CA PHE A 102 8.81 8.23 -21.26
C PHE A 102 9.05 7.85 -22.73
N TYR A 103 8.24 8.42 -23.61
CA TYR A 103 8.33 8.20 -25.04
C TYR A 103 8.46 9.54 -25.77
N TYR A 104 9.57 9.75 -26.48
CA TYR A 104 9.76 10.90 -27.34
C TYR A 104 9.14 10.62 -28.71
N ASP A 105 8.17 11.44 -29.12
CA ASP A 105 7.61 11.47 -30.47
C ASP A 105 8.17 12.70 -31.19
N LEU A 106 9.32 12.51 -31.88
CA LEU A 106 9.96 13.55 -32.63
C LEU A 106 9.46 13.56 -34.08
N ARG A 107 8.88 14.67 -34.51
CA ARG A 107 8.36 14.84 -35.85
C ARG A 107 9.31 15.74 -36.66
N PRO A 108 9.88 15.25 -37.78
CA PRO A 108 10.70 16.09 -38.64
C PRO A 108 9.85 17.11 -39.42
N VAL A 109 10.45 18.25 -39.73
CA VAL A 109 9.85 19.24 -40.63
C VAL A 109 9.76 18.64 -42.03
N LYS A 110 8.59 18.72 -42.64
CA LYS A 110 8.38 18.31 -44.03
C LYS A 110 8.56 19.53 -44.93
N VAL A 111 9.50 19.44 -45.86
CA VAL A 111 9.76 20.48 -46.89
C VAL A 111 9.33 19.90 -48.24
N GLY A 112 8.11 20.21 -48.68
CA GLY A 112 7.52 19.65 -49.89
C GLY A 112 7.34 18.13 -49.79
N GLU A 113 7.73 17.38 -50.82
CA GLU A 113 7.72 15.92 -50.86
C GLU A 113 8.97 15.29 -50.21
N CYS A 114 9.98 16.10 -49.86
CA CYS A 114 11.23 15.63 -49.27
C CYS A 114 11.27 15.92 -47.77
N GLN A 115 11.88 15.02 -47.04
CA GLN A 115 12.25 15.28 -45.63
C GLN A 115 13.59 16.06 -45.60
N ASP A 116 13.75 16.93 -44.61
CA ASP A 116 15.02 17.56 -44.32
C ASP A 116 16.08 16.50 -43.95
N VAL A 117 17.35 16.83 -44.16
CA VAL A 117 18.47 15.93 -43.81
C VAL A 117 18.50 15.77 -42.29
N LEU A 118 18.28 14.54 -41.85
CA LEU A 118 18.32 14.23 -40.45
C LEU A 118 19.77 14.11 -39.94
N PRO A 119 20.08 14.62 -38.75
CA PRO A 119 21.39 14.41 -38.14
C PRO A 119 21.61 12.92 -37.80
N ASN A 120 22.85 12.46 -37.94
CA ASN A 120 23.22 11.07 -37.68
C ASN A 120 23.19 10.70 -36.19
N ASN A 121 23.15 11.68 -35.29
CA ASN A 121 23.17 11.48 -33.84
C ASN A 121 22.05 12.28 -33.19
N ILE A 122 20.89 11.66 -33.12
CA ILE A 122 19.71 12.18 -32.40
C ILE A 122 19.69 11.56 -31.03
N GLN A 123 19.83 12.37 -30.00
CA GLN A 123 19.82 11.88 -28.59
C GLN A 123 18.80 12.62 -27.76
N GLU A 124 18.06 11.87 -26.97
CA GLU A 124 17.12 12.36 -26.00
C GLU A 124 17.43 11.77 -24.63
N SER A 125 17.13 12.51 -23.59
CA SER A 125 17.32 12.00 -22.23
C SER A 125 16.38 12.62 -21.21
N ILE A 126 16.04 11.84 -20.21
CA ILE A 126 15.49 12.33 -18.94
C ILE A 126 16.68 12.64 -18.04
N ASP A 127 16.70 13.85 -17.49
CA ASP A 127 17.79 14.31 -16.64
C ASP A 127 17.72 13.63 -15.26
N PRO A 128 18.85 13.23 -14.66
CA PRO A 128 18.90 12.64 -13.33
C PRO A 128 18.33 13.51 -12.19
N ASP A 129 18.27 14.84 -12.41
CA ASP A 129 17.67 15.77 -11.44
C ASP A 129 16.13 15.75 -11.45
N SER A 130 15.51 14.89 -12.29
CA SER A 130 14.06 14.66 -12.24
C SER A 130 13.66 14.02 -10.92
N THR A 131 12.58 14.49 -10.33
CA THR A 131 12.15 14.03 -8.99
C THR A 131 10.67 13.75 -8.92
N ILE A 132 10.30 12.74 -8.13
CA ILE A 132 8.93 12.51 -7.65
C ILE A 132 8.88 12.88 -6.18
N ASP A 133 8.00 13.83 -5.80
CA ASP A 133 7.92 14.34 -4.43
C ASP A 133 6.77 13.68 -3.68
N LEU A 134 7.11 12.75 -2.79
CA LEU A 134 6.18 12.05 -1.89
C LEU A 134 6.12 12.69 -0.50
N SER A 135 6.88 13.74 -0.22
CA SER A 135 7.04 14.33 1.13
C SER A 135 5.73 14.91 1.70
N LYS A 136 4.82 15.35 0.83
CA LYS A 136 3.53 15.94 1.20
C LYS A 136 2.36 14.95 1.12
N THR A 137 2.64 13.69 0.84
CA THR A 137 1.60 12.66 0.78
C THR A 137 1.46 12.04 2.15
N GLU A 138 0.25 12.08 2.72
CA GLU A 138 -0.03 11.41 3.97
C GLU A 138 0.22 9.91 3.82
N ARG A 139 0.72 9.31 4.89
CA ARG A 139 0.95 7.88 4.99
C ARG A 139 0.02 7.30 6.03
N PHE A 140 -0.84 6.39 5.61
CA PHE A 140 -1.83 5.78 6.46
C PHE A 140 -2.30 4.46 5.87
N ALA A 141 -2.29 3.43 6.68
CA ALA A 141 -2.81 2.11 6.30
C ALA A 141 -3.62 1.50 7.44
N SER A 142 -4.69 0.78 7.10
CA SER A 142 -5.40 -0.11 8.02
C SER A 142 -4.73 -1.48 7.98
N LEU A 143 -4.35 -1.97 9.14
CA LEU A 143 -3.70 -3.25 9.37
C LEU A 143 -4.52 -4.08 10.38
N PRO A 144 -4.35 -5.39 10.45
CA PRO A 144 -3.50 -6.24 9.60
C PRO A 144 -4.02 -6.31 8.16
N ASN A 145 -3.08 -6.40 7.21
CA ASN A 145 -3.42 -6.62 5.81
C ASN A 145 -2.37 -7.54 5.17
N LEU A 146 -2.71 -8.81 5.07
CA LEU A 146 -1.81 -9.84 4.55
C LEU A 146 -1.48 -9.65 3.06
N ALA A 147 -2.37 -9.00 2.29
CA ALA A 147 -2.06 -8.65 0.91
C ALA A 147 -0.88 -7.67 0.81
N PHE A 148 -0.79 -6.69 1.72
CA PHE A 148 0.35 -5.77 1.78
C PHE A 148 1.64 -6.50 2.14
N PHE A 149 1.56 -7.44 3.08
CA PHE A 149 2.70 -8.25 3.48
C PHE A 149 3.24 -9.10 2.32
N VAL A 150 2.37 -9.84 1.65
CA VAL A 150 2.79 -10.78 0.60
C VAL A 150 3.29 -10.05 -0.66
N ASN A 151 2.66 -8.93 -1.04
CA ASN A 151 3.01 -8.21 -2.27
C ASN A 151 4.16 -7.21 -2.12
N SER A 152 4.44 -6.74 -0.91
CA SER A 152 5.47 -5.71 -0.69
C SER A 152 6.27 -5.88 0.60
N GLY A 153 5.96 -6.88 1.42
CA GLY A 153 6.55 -7.07 2.74
C GLY A 153 6.14 -5.99 3.76
N TYR A 154 5.13 -5.16 3.46
CA TYR A 154 4.73 -4.08 4.35
C TYR A 154 3.96 -4.61 5.58
N PRO A 155 4.19 -4.06 6.79
CA PRO A 155 5.00 -2.89 7.14
C PRO A 155 6.51 -3.17 7.36
N PHE A 156 6.95 -4.42 7.35
CA PHE A 156 8.31 -4.87 7.71
C PHE A 156 9.39 -4.30 6.78
N THR A 157 9.04 -3.98 5.55
CA THR A 157 9.93 -3.43 4.52
C THR A 157 9.88 -1.90 4.42
N ARG A 158 9.41 -1.18 5.45
CA ARG A 158 9.47 0.29 5.47
C ARG A 158 10.90 0.78 5.32
N MET A 159 11.82 0.18 6.05
CA MET A 159 13.25 0.31 5.81
C MET A 159 13.70 -0.80 4.87
N ALA A 160 14.35 -0.43 3.76
CA ALA A 160 14.75 -1.39 2.73
C ALA A 160 15.72 -2.46 3.23
N ASP A 161 16.53 -2.14 4.24
CA ASP A 161 17.49 -3.03 4.91
C ASP A 161 16.88 -3.85 6.06
N LEU A 162 15.57 -3.70 6.31
CA LEU A 162 14.82 -4.32 7.41
C LEU A 162 15.35 -3.97 8.82
N SER A 163 15.95 -2.79 9.01
CA SER A 163 16.48 -2.37 10.33
C SER A 163 15.40 -2.27 11.41
N ASP A 164 14.15 -1.98 11.07
CA ASP A 164 12.99 -1.88 11.97
C ASP A 164 12.25 -3.21 12.16
N THR A 165 12.78 -4.32 11.62
CA THR A 165 12.14 -5.63 11.64
C THR A 165 12.96 -6.63 12.44
N ALA A 166 12.28 -7.44 13.24
CA ALA A 166 12.86 -8.60 13.90
C ALA A 166 12.15 -9.88 13.48
N ILE A 167 12.95 -10.93 13.26
CA ILE A 167 12.46 -12.27 12.96
C ILE A 167 12.61 -13.10 14.23
N VAL A 168 11.52 -13.71 14.64
CA VAL A 168 11.47 -14.53 15.85
C VAL A 168 11.36 -16.00 15.44
N LEU A 169 12.42 -16.74 15.68
CA LEU A 169 12.51 -18.16 15.40
C LEU A 169 12.18 -19.00 16.64
N PRO A 170 11.84 -20.28 16.48
CA PRO A 170 11.71 -21.21 17.62
C PRO A 170 13.04 -21.35 18.37
N ASP A 171 12.99 -21.68 19.67
CA ASP A 171 14.20 -21.95 20.45
C ASP A 171 14.92 -23.22 19.97
N GLN A 172 14.17 -24.19 19.44
CA GLN A 172 14.70 -25.39 18.80
C GLN A 172 14.40 -25.32 17.29
N LEU A 173 15.43 -25.02 16.53
CA LEU A 173 15.35 -24.85 15.08
C LEU A 173 15.35 -26.20 14.35
N THR A 174 14.47 -26.30 13.37
CA THR A 174 14.51 -27.37 12.36
C THR A 174 15.10 -26.84 11.05
N SER A 175 15.48 -27.74 10.14
CA SER A 175 15.92 -27.34 8.80
C SER A 175 14.83 -26.59 8.02
N GLN A 176 13.56 -26.94 8.22
CA GLN A 176 12.42 -26.30 7.59
C GLN A 176 12.20 -24.86 8.11
N ASP A 177 12.45 -24.61 9.41
CA ASP A 177 12.39 -23.25 9.98
C ASP A 177 13.45 -22.36 9.33
N ILE A 178 14.68 -22.88 9.15
CA ILE A 178 15.78 -22.16 8.50
C ILE A 178 15.49 -21.92 7.03
N GLU A 179 15.00 -22.93 6.30
CA GLU A 179 14.63 -22.79 4.90
C GLU A 179 13.52 -21.74 4.71
N THR A 180 12.48 -21.79 5.54
CA THR A 180 11.38 -20.80 5.54
C THR A 180 11.91 -19.39 5.80
N TYR A 181 12.82 -19.24 6.77
CA TYR A 181 13.45 -17.97 7.07
C TYR A 181 14.23 -17.41 5.88
N LEU A 182 15.09 -18.23 5.26
CA LEU A 182 15.92 -17.81 4.12
C LEU A 182 15.06 -17.44 2.91
N ASP A 183 14.05 -18.24 2.62
CA ASP A 183 13.09 -17.98 1.54
C ASP A 183 12.33 -16.66 1.75
N LEU A 184 11.87 -16.42 2.97
CA LEU A 184 11.18 -15.19 3.32
C LEU A 184 12.10 -13.96 3.19
N MET A 185 13.34 -14.07 3.67
CA MET A 185 14.31 -12.97 3.54
C MET A 185 14.68 -12.70 2.08
N GLY A 186 14.78 -13.75 1.26
CA GLY A 186 14.94 -13.60 -0.19
C GLY A 186 13.80 -12.83 -0.83
N MET A 187 12.54 -13.14 -0.50
CA MET A 187 11.36 -12.42 -0.99
C MET A 187 11.32 -10.97 -0.50
N MET A 188 11.68 -10.70 0.75
CA MET A 188 11.75 -9.34 1.28
C MET A 188 12.83 -8.51 0.57
N GLY A 189 13.99 -9.11 0.31
CA GLY A 189 15.07 -8.50 -0.47
C GLY A 189 14.66 -8.19 -1.91
N ASP A 190 13.96 -9.12 -2.57
CA ASP A 190 13.41 -8.90 -3.91
C ASP A 190 12.38 -7.76 -3.91
N SER A 191 11.48 -7.75 -2.94
CA SER A 191 10.46 -6.70 -2.83
C SER A 191 11.04 -5.31 -2.55
N THR A 192 12.17 -5.20 -1.84
CA THR A 192 12.84 -3.92 -1.54
C THR A 192 13.87 -3.52 -2.60
N GLY A 193 14.34 -4.47 -3.40
CA GLY A 193 15.49 -4.30 -4.30
C GLY A 193 16.81 -4.07 -3.54
N PHE A 194 16.86 -4.43 -2.24
CA PHE A 194 18.01 -4.21 -1.38
C PHE A 194 18.27 -5.46 -0.49
N PRO A 195 19.54 -5.84 -0.23
CA PRO A 195 19.85 -6.97 0.62
C PRO A 195 19.34 -6.78 2.06
N VAL A 196 18.76 -7.83 2.64
CA VAL A 196 18.29 -7.85 4.03
C VAL A 196 19.49 -8.03 4.97
N VAL A 197 20.16 -6.93 5.31
CA VAL A 197 21.43 -6.97 6.05
C VAL A 197 21.32 -6.47 7.49
N ARG A 198 20.21 -5.84 7.89
CA ARG A 198 20.06 -5.23 9.21
C ARG A 198 18.85 -5.74 10.00
N SER A 199 18.19 -6.78 9.51
CA SER A 199 17.14 -7.45 10.29
C SER A 199 17.74 -8.06 11.57
N THR A 200 16.98 -8.01 12.65
CA THR A 200 17.39 -8.64 13.93
C THR A 200 16.77 -10.03 14.00
N VAL A 201 17.56 -11.06 14.29
CA VAL A 201 17.05 -12.41 14.49
C VAL A 201 17.17 -12.76 15.98
N VAL A 202 16.05 -13.20 16.57
CA VAL A 202 15.98 -13.63 17.97
C VAL A 202 15.20 -14.93 18.08
N THR A 203 15.32 -15.60 19.22
CA THR A 203 14.47 -16.74 19.55
C THR A 203 13.26 -16.32 20.41
N ALA A 204 12.29 -17.21 20.56
CA ALA A 204 11.08 -16.96 21.35
C ALA A 204 11.36 -16.45 22.75
N ASN A 205 12.40 -17.00 23.42
CA ASN A 205 12.77 -16.60 24.78
C ASN A 205 13.37 -15.19 24.88
N SER A 206 13.82 -14.61 23.78
CA SER A 206 14.46 -13.29 23.72
C SER A 206 13.59 -12.22 23.06
N VAL A 207 12.33 -12.52 22.79
CA VAL A 207 11.42 -11.64 22.00
C VAL A 207 11.22 -10.27 22.66
N ASP A 208 11.24 -10.16 23.96
CA ASP A 208 11.03 -8.90 24.69
C ASP A 208 12.13 -7.86 24.39
N GLN A 209 13.34 -8.31 23.97
CA GLN A 209 14.46 -7.43 23.60
C GLN A 209 14.19 -6.65 22.29
N VAL A 210 13.24 -7.09 21.49
CA VAL A 210 12.88 -6.50 20.18
C VAL A 210 11.48 -5.89 20.17
N SER A 211 10.96 -5.52 21.34
CA SER A 211 9.63 -4.88 21.49
C SER A 211 9.45 -3.57 20.73
N GLY A 212 10.53 -2.89 20.35
CA GLY A 212 10.53 -1.68 19.53
C GLY A 212 10.60 -1.93 18.01
N LYS A 213 10.32 -3.16 17.55
CA LYS A 213 10.39 -3.54 16.13
C LYS A 213 9.10 -4.22 15.68
N ASP A 214 8.86 -4.20 14.36
CA ASP A 214 7.86 -5.06 13.74
C ASP A 214 8.35 -6.52 13.74
N LEU A 215 7.46 -7.47 14.04
CA LEU A 215 7.84 -8.85 14.35
C LEU A 215 7.33 -9.85 13.29
N ILE A 216 8.21 -10.65 12.74
CA ILE A 216 7.83 -11.82 11.93
C ILE A 216 8.16 -13.06 12.74
N VAL A 217 7.13 -13.79 13.16
CA VAL A 217 7.25 -15.00 13.98
C VAL A 217 7.13 -16.22 13.08
N LEU A 218 8.14 -17.06 13.08
CA LEU A 218 8.18 -18.31 12.34
C LEU A 218 8.16 -19.51 13.28
N GLY A 219 7.49 -20.56 12.91
CA GLY A 219 7.51 -21.84 13.59
C GLY A 219 6.18 -22.57 13.58
N SER A 220 6.21 -23.86 13.85
CA SER A 220 5.00 -24.67 14.01
C SER A 220 4.33 -24.42 15.37
N ILE A 221 3.04 -24.77 15.48
CA ILE A 221 2.28 -24.66 16.74
C ILE A 221 3.00 -25.40 17.87
N ALA A 222 3.70 -26.49 17.56
CA ALA A 222 4.39 -27.33 18.54
C ALA A 222 5.73 -26.75 19.03
N ASN A 223 6.49 -26.04 18.18
CA ASN A 223 7.84 -25.57 18.50
C ASN A 223 7.94 -24.06 18.79
N GLN A 224 6.89 -23.27 18.48
CA GLN A 224 6.87 -21.82 18.68
C GLN A 224 5.87 -21.42 19.77
N PRO A 225 6.31 -21.19 21.03
CA PRO A 225 5.43 -20.93 22.16
C PRO A 225 4.66 -19.60 22.04
N LEU A 226 5.16 -18.65 21.25
CA LEU A 226 4.52 -17.36 21.05
C LEU A 226 3.19 -17.50 20.32
N ILE A 227 2.99 -18.54 19.51
CA ILE A 227 1.73 -18.80 18.82
C ILE A 227 0.61 -18.99 19.83
N THR A 228 0.83 -19.85 20.81
CA THR A 228 -0.16 -20.06 21.89
C THR A 228 -0.34 -18.81 22.75
N LYS A 229 0.76 -18.10 23.07
CA LYS A 229 0.73 -16.90 23.91
C LYS A 229 -0.02 -15.74 23.25
N TRP A 230 0.06 -15.60 21.91
CA TRP A 230 -0.47 -14.45 21.17
C TRP A 230 -1.71 -14.74 20.35
N ALA A 231 -2.18 -15.98 20.32
CA ALA A 231 -3.36 -16.38 19.55
C ALA A 231 -4.61 -15.54 19.90
N ASP A 232 -4.83 -15.25 21.18
CA ASP A 232 -5.97 -14.47 21.64
C ASP A 232 -6.00 -13.02 21.08
N ASN A 233 -4.83 -12.44 20.77
CA ASN A 233 -4.74 -11.11 20.17
C ASN A 233 -5.33 -11.06 18.74
N SER A 234 -5.36 -12.20 18.05
CA SER A 234 -5.98 -12.37 16.73
C SER A 234 -7.35 -13.04 16.78
N LYS A 235 -7.98 -13.14 17.97
CA LYS A 235 -9.24 -13.88 18.21
C LYS A 235 -9.14 -15.36 17.84
N LEU A 236 -7.95 -15.91 17.89
CA LEU A 236 -7.66 -17.33 17.77
C LEU A 236 -7.23 -17.87 19.13
N ARG A 237 -7.26 -19.17 19.30
CA ARG A 237 -6.71 -19.87 20.46
C ARG A 237 -6.13 -21.22 20.03
N VAL A 238 -5.20 -21.73 20.79
CA VAL A 238 -4.64 -23.06 20.58
C VAL A 238 -5.29 -24.03 21.58
N GLU A 239 -6.00 -25.02 21.06
CA GLU A 239 -6.62 -26.08 21.85
C GLU A 239 -6.14 -27.45 21.36
N GLY A 240 -5.56 -28.24 22.24
CA GLY A 240 -5.08 -29.56 21.89
C GLY A 240 -4.03 -29.58 20.76
N GLY A 241 -3.24 -28.50 20.62
CA GLY A 241 -2.25 -28.37 19.53
C GLY A 241 -2.83 -27.90 18.19
N HIS A 242 -4.11 -27.52 18.15
CA HIS A 242 -4.78 -27.03 16.94
C HIS A 242 -5.27 -25.59 17.14
N LEU A 243 -5.25 -24.79 16.07
CA LEU A 243 -5.84 -23.45 16.04
C LEU A 243 -7.37 -23.54 15.97
N ARG A 244 -8.04 -22.74 16.79
CA ARG A 244 -9.50 -22.61 16.85
C ARG A 244 -9.86 -21.13 16.92
N VAL A 245 -11.08 -20.80 16.52
CA VAL A 245 -11.59 -19.44 16.69
C VAL A 245 -11.99 -19.22 18.15
N GLY A 246 -11.42 -18.18 18.79
CA GLY A 246 -11.71 -17.78 20.16
C GLY A 246 -12.77 -16.69 20.24
N MET A 247 -13.51 -16.64 21.37
CA MET A 247 -14.31 -15.48 21.74
C MET A 247 -13.59 -14.76 22.89
N THR A 248 -13.00 -13.60 22.59
CA THR A 248 -12.16 -12.90 23.59
C THR A 248 -12.90 -11.81 24.36
N SER A 249 -14.08 -11.34 23.89
CA SER A 249 -14.79 -10.23 24.51
C SER A 249 -16.30 -10.50 24.65
N PRO A 250 -16.95 -10.05 25.74
CA PRO A 250 -18.41 -10.01 25.83
C PRO A 250 -19.07 -9.19 24.71
N LEU A 251 -18.40 -8.17 24.22
CA LEU A 251 -18.85 -7.36 23.07
C LEU A 251 -18.89 -8.16 21.77
N ASP A 252 -17.99 -9.12 21.57
CA ASP A 252 -18.00 -10.00 20.40
C ASP A 252 -19.29 -10.83 20.32
N ARG A 253 -19.87 -11.21 21.48
CA ARG A 253 -21.17 -11.89 21.53
C ARG A 253 -22.33 -11.00 21.09
N VAL A 254 -22.28 -9.71 21.45
CA VAL A 254 -23.30 -8.73 21.03
C VAL A 254 -23.19 -8.48 19.53
N TYR A 255 -21.99 -8.31 19.00
CA TYR A 255 -21.78 -8.16 17.55
C TYR A 255 -22.22 -9.40 16.77
N THR A 256 -22.00 -10.60 17.28
CA THR A 256 -22.44 -11.85 16.64
C THR A 256 -23.97 -11.95 16.56
N VAL A 257 -24.69 -11.41 17.55
CA VAL A 257 -26.15 -11.34 17.52
C VAL A 257 -26.67 -10.27 16.56
N LEU A 258 -25.95 -9.16 16.44
CA LEU A 258 -26.33 -8.03 15.57
C LEU A 258 -25.96 -8.25 14.10
N ASP A 259 -24.93 -9.04 13.83
CA ASP A 259 -24.47 -9.39 12.47
C ASP A 259 -24.39 -10.92 12.30
N PRO A 260 -25.48 -11.55 11.79
CA PRO A 260 -25.50 -12.99 11.53
C PRO A 260 -24.48 -13.46 10.50
N ASN A 261 -24.04 -12.58 9.58
CA ASN A 261 -23.03 -12.92 8.57
C ASN A 261 -21.65 -13.11 9.24
N ALA A 262 -21.31 -12.25 10.20
CA ALA A 262 -20.08 -12.38 10.98
C ALA A 262 -20.05 -13.69 11.80
N ALA A 263 -21.20 -14.13 12.31
CA ALA A 263 -21.33 -15.42 13.00
C ALA A 263 -21.04 -16.60 12.04
N GLN A 264 -21.67 -16.59 10.87
CA GLN A 264 -21.48 -17.64 9.85
C GLN A 264 -20.04 -17.68 9.33
N GLU A 265 -19.40 -16.52 9.19
CA GLU A 265 -18.00 -16.43 8.76
C GLU A 265 -17.07 -17.06 9.81
N ARG A 266 -17.29 -16.78 11.10
CA ARG A 266 -16.55 -17.41 12.21
C ARG A 266 -16.70 -18.92 12.23
N ASP A 267 -17.92 -19.43 12.09
CA ASP A 267 -18.19 -20.87 12.06
C ASP A 267 -17.50 -21.51 10.86
N ARG A 268 -17.48 -20.83 9.71
CA ARG A 268 -16.76 -21.28 8.50
C ARG A 268 -15.25 -21.35 8.76
N VAL A 269 -14.67 -20.34 9.40
CA VAL A 269 -13.25 -20.33 9.77
C VAL A 269 -12.92 -21.48 10.70
N ASP A 270 -13.70 -21.64 11.79
CA ASP A 270 -13.46 -22.69 12.77
C ASP A 270 -13.58 -24.10 12.16
N ASN A 271 -14.61 -24.32 11.33
CA ASN A 271 -14.76 -25.57 10.61
C ASN A 271 -13.59 -25.84 9.64
N LEU A 272 -13.07 -24.80 8.99
CA LEU A 272 -11.93 -24.95 8.09
C LEU A 272 -10.66 -25.28 8.90
N LEU A 273 -10.38 -24.57 10.01
CA LEU A 273 -9.25 -24.86 10.88
C LEU A 273 -9.29 -26.31 11.40
N VAL A 274 -10.48 -26.77 11.83
CA VAL A 274 -10.68 -28.17 12.28
C VAL A 274 -10.43 -29.16 11.16
N SER A 275 -10.95 -28.89 9.96
CA SER A 275 -10.79 -29.78 8.80
C SER A 275 -9.37 -29.91 8.31
N GLN A 276 -8.52 -28.88 8.50
CA GLN A 276 -7.10 -28.94 8.17
C GLN A 276 -6.32 -29.80 9.16
N GLY A 277 -6.68 -29.81 10.46
CA GLY A 277 -6.03 -30.67 11.45
C GLY A 277 -4.50 -30.63 11.37
N ASP A 278 -3.90 -31.81 11.17
CA ASP A 278 -2.42 -31.95 11.05
C ASP A 278 -1.85 -31.39 9.72
N ASN A 279 -2.69 -30.95 8.80
CA ASN A 279 -2.24 -30.33 7.54
C ASN A 279 -2.35 -28.81 7.55
N LEU A 280 -2.56 -28.18 8.70
CA LEU A 280 -2.68 -26.74 8.79
C LEU A 280 -1.40 -26.04 8.38
N ALA A 281 -1.54 -25.10 7.45
CA ALA A 281 -0.56 -24.09 7.08
C ALA A 281 -1.27 -22.73 7.12
N ALA A 282 -0.81 -21.79 7.93
CA ALA A 282 -1.51 -20.55 8.16
C ALA A 282 -0.58 -19.34 8.31
N MET A 283 -1.08 -18.17 7.96
CA MET A 283 -0.46 -16.89 8.25
C MET A 283 -1.46 -16.00 8.98
N ILE A 284 -1.02 -15.36 10.05
CA ILE A 284 -1.84 -14.55 10.94
C ILE A 284 -1.20 -13.18 11.08
N GLY A 285 -1.93 -12.13 10.73
CA GLY A 285 -1.55 -10.75 10.98
C GLY A 285 -2.21 -10.21 12.25
N LEU A 286 -1.45 -9.50 13.07
CA LEU A 286 -1.96 -8.88 14.30
C LEU A 286 -1.16 -7.63 14.66
N GLN A 287 -1.73 -6.79 15.53
CA GLN A 287 -0.96 -5.75 16.20
C GLN A 287 0.02 -6.40 17.18
N SER A 288 1.25 -5.91 17.25
CA SER A 288 2.25 -6.50 18.11
C SER A 288 1.79 -6.51 19.58
N PRO A 289 1.75 -7.69 20.25
CA PRO A 289 1.39 -7.77 21.66
C PRO A 289 2.41 -7.12 22.60
N LEU A 290 3.63 -6.86 22.12
CA LEU A 290 4.69 -6.23 22.91
C LEU A 290 4.61 -4.71 22.84
N ASN A 291 4.15 -4.15 21.71
CA ASN A 291 4.06 -2.71 21.51
C ASN A 291 2.99 -2.40 20.45
N SER A 292 1.93 -1.73 20.86
CA SER A 292 0.81 -1.39 19.98
C SER A 292 1.14 -0.45 18.80
N SER A 293 2.35 0.14 18.77
CA SER A 293 2.81 0.95 17.64
C SER A 293 3.40 0.10 16.50
N HIS A 294 3.57 -1.19 16.72
CA HIS A 294 4.19 -2.14 15.80
C HIS A 294 3.24 -3.25 15.38
N SER A 295 3.62 -3.91 14.31
CA SER A 295 2.87 -5.02 13.71
C SER A 295 3.56 -6.34 13.98
N ALA A 296 2.78 -7.43 13.96
CA ALA A 296 3.31 -8.77 13.97
C ALA A 296 2.63 -9.61 12.87
N VAL A 297 3.40 -10.50 12.25
CA VAL A 297 2.91 -11.55 11.37
C VAL A 297 3.46 -12.88 11.86
N ILE A 298 2.58 -13.85 12.03
CA ILE A 298 2.93 -15.21 12.42
C ILE A 298 2.75 -16.10 11.19
N ILE A 299 3.81 -16.79 10.79
CA ILE A 299 3.77 -17.83 9.76
C ILE A 299 3.93 -19.17 10.48
N THR A 300 2.88 -20.00 10.39
CA THR A 300 2.76 -21.21 11.21
C THR A 300 2.15 -22.38 10.47
N GLY A 301 2.22 -23.54 11.08
CA GLY A 301 1.56 -24.76 10.65
C GLY A 301 1.49 -25.78 11.78
N SER A 302 0.79 -26.88 11.54
CA SER A 302 0.76 -28.03 12.46
C SER A 302 2.15 -28.66 12.71
N SER A 303 3.02 -28.59 11.67
CA SER A 303 4.39 -29.09 11.69
C SER A 303 5.32 -28.17 10.90
N PRO A 304 6.66 -28.24 11.10
CA PRO A 304 7.60 -27.32 10.43
C PRO A 304 7.58 -27.36 8.89
N ASP A 305 7.27 -28.52 8.29
CA ASP A 305 7.14 -28.67 6.82
C ASP A 305 5.96 -27.85 6.23
N LYS A 306 4.95 -27.53 7.03
CA LYS A 306 3.80 -26.74 6.60
C LYS A 306 4.10 -25.25 6.43
N LEU A 307 5.18 -24.75 7.02
CA LEU A 307 5.60 -23.36 6.85
C LEU A 307 5.95 -23.08 5.38
N LEU A 308 6.62 -24.02 4.71
CA LEU A 308 6.95 -23.89 3.28
C LEU A 308 5.70 -23.84 2.39
N THR A 309 4.61 -24.48 2.82
CA THR A 309 3.32 -24.38 2.09
C THR A 309 2.82 -22.93 2.06
N VAL A 310 2.98 -22.18 3.16
CA VAL A 310 2.63 -20.75 3.23
C VAL A 310 3.51 -19.95 2.28
N ILE A 311 4.82 -20.15 2.32
CA ILE A 311 5.77 -19.43 1.44
C ILE A 311 5.52 -19.72 -0.04
N ASN A 312 5.24 -20.97 -0.38
CA ASN A 312 4.93 -21.36 -1.75
C ASN A 312 3.63 -20.72 -2.26
N ALA A 313 2.64 -20.49 -1.38
CA ALA A 313 1.43 -19.77 -1.75
C ALA A 313 1.72 -18.29 -2.14
N PHE A 314 2.72 -17.65 -1.53
CA PHE A 314 3.12 -16.28 -1.88
C PHE A 314 3.69 -16.21 -3.30
N ARG A 315 4.49 -17.19 -3.69
CA ARG A 315 5.13 -17.27 -5.02
C ARG A 315 4.19 -17.67 -6.13
N ASN A 316 3.09 -18.33 -5.78
CA ASN A 316 2.13 -18.82 -6.78
C ASN A 316 1.23 -17.67 -7.25
N ARG A 317 1.32 -17.32 -8.54
CA ARG A 317 0.55 -16.23 -9.15
C ARG A 317 -0.97 -16.43 -9.13
N GLU A 318 -1.43 -17.66 -9.05
CA GLU A 318 -2.86 -18.00 -8.99
C GLU A 318 -3.39 -17.90 -7.55
N LEU A 319 -2.57 -18.24 -6.56
CA LEU A 319 -2.95 -18.25 -5.14
C LEU A 319 -2.76 -16.89 -4.46
N ASN A 320 -1.70 -16.16 -4.83
CA ASN A 320 -1.34 -14.87 -4.22
C ASN A 320 -2.50 -13.85 -4.16
N PRO A 321 -3.31 -13.63 -5.24
CA PRO A 321 -4.43 -12.69 -5.18
C PRO A 321 -5.52 -13.05 -4.17
N SER A 322 -5.58 -14.31 -3.72
CA SER A 322 -6.52 -14.77 -2.70
C SER A 322 -6.06 -14.48 -1.27
N ILE A 323 -4.80 -14.02 -1.09
CA ILE A 323 -4.25 -13.68 0.22
C ILE A 323 -4.68 -12.27 0.60
N GLN A 324 -5.57 -12.18 1.60
CA GLN A 324 -6.18 -10.94 2.06
C GLN A 324 -6.44 -11.00 3.59
N GLY A 325 -6.99 -9.90 4.15
CA GLY A 325 -7.43 -9.89 5.55
C GLY A 325 -6.29 -10.05 6.55
N ASP A 326 -6.57 -10.76 7.63
CA ASP A 326 -5.66 -10.96 8.76
C ASP A 326 -5.38 -12.45 9.09
N LEU A 327 -6.15 -13.37 8.52
CA LEU A 327 -5.91 -14.81 8.60
C LEU A 327 -5.91 -15.41 7.20
N MET A 328 -4.85 -16.12 6.85
CA MET A 328 -4.75 -16.94 5.64
C MET A 328 -4.52 -18.38 6.03
N ILE A 329 -5.27 -19.29 5.40
CA ILE A 329 -5.13 -20.73 5.54
C ILE A 329 -4.82 -21.30 4.15
N ALA A 330 -3.69 -22.00 4.04
CA ALA A 330 -3.28 -22.70 2.82
C ALA A 330 -3.42 -24.21 3.01
N GLY A 331 -3.99 -24.90 2.02
CA GLY A 331 -4.10 -26.35 2.05
C GLY A 331 -4.74 -26.89 0.78
N ALA A 332 -4.38 -28.11 0.40
CA ALA A 332 -4.92 -28.82 -0.78
C ALA A 332 -4.86 -27.99 -2.09
N GLY A 333 -3.79 -27.20 -2.29
CA GLY A 333 -3.62 -26.35 -3.49
C GLY A 333 -4.54 -25.14 -3.54
N ARG A 334 -5.14 -24.74 -2.42
CA ARG A 334 -6.01 -23.57 -2.30
C ARG A 334 -5.57 -22.67 -1.15
N VAL A 335 -5.90 -21.39 -1.28
CA VAL A 335 -5.75 -20.39 -0.22
C VAL A 335 -7.12 -19.81 0.09
N THR A 336 -7.44 -19.75 1.36
CA THR A 336 -8.65 -19.08 1.85
C THR A 336 -8.24 -18.06 2.89
N SER A 337 -8.72 -16.83 2.73
CA SER A 337 -8.39 -15.72 3.63
C SER A 337 -9.64 -15.17 4.30
N PHE A 338 -9.44 -14.68 5.52
CA PHE A 338 -10.51 -14.17 6.39
C PHE A 338 -10.07 -12.90 7.08
N ARG A 339 -11.06 -12.19 7.63
CA ARG A 339 -10.84 -11.05 8.51
C ARG A 339 -11.59 -11.30 9.84
N ILE A 340 -10.85 -11.73 10.84
CA ILE A 340 -11.40 -12.12 12.14
C ILE A 340 -10.89 -11.27 13.31
N GLY A 341 -9.67 -10.77 13.22
CA GLY A 341 -9.02 -9.97 14.26
C GLY A 341 -9.50 -8.52 14.32
N ASN A 342 -8.85 -7.74 15.16
CA ASN A 342 -9.11 -6.31 15.28
C ASN A 342 -8.25 -5.52 14.29
N GLU A 343 -8.86 -4.57 13.58
CA GLU A 343 -8.10 -3.62 12.74
C GLU A 343 -7.48 -2.53 13.60
N TYR A 344 -6.28 -2.12 13.22
CA TYR A 344 -5.60 -0.96 13.76
C TYR A 344 -5.00 -0.12 12.63
N SER A 345 -4.75 1.15 12.91
CA SER A 345 -4.23 2.07 11.90
C SER A 345 -2.78 2.39 12.16
N VAL A 346 -1.96 2.41 11.10
CA VAL A 346 -0.56 2.84 11.14
C VAL A 346 -0.39 4.08 10.28
N GLY A 347 0.44 5.03 10.75
CA GLY A 347 0.64 6.31 10.07
C GLY A 347 -0.21 7.44 10.65
N TYR A 348 -0.20 8.58 9.96
CA TYR A 348 -0.89 9.80 10.41
C TYR A 348 -1.81 10.36 9.33
N LEU A 349 -3.01 10.76 9.76
CA LEU A 349 -3.92 11.57 8.95
C LEU A 349 -4.32 12.82 9.72
N PRO A 350 -4.45 13.98 9.04
CA PRO A 350 -5.08 15.16 9.62
C PRO A 350 -6.48 14.84 10.15
N ALA A 351 -6.88 15.50 11.25
CA ALA A 351 -8.11 15.15 11.98
C ALA A 351 -9.36 15.12 11.09
N LEU A 352 -9.51 16.09 10.18
CA LEU A 352 -10.67 16.13 9.26
C LEU A 352 -10.63 15.00 8.21
N THR A 353 -9.45 14.66 7.71
CA THR A 353 -9.25 13.55 6.76
C THR A 353 -9.53 12.22 7.44
N LYS A 354 -9.02 12.06 8.68
CA LYS A 354 -9.28 10.87 9.49
C LYS A 354 -10.77 10.69 9.82
N LEU A 355 -11.46 11.77 10.14
CA LEU A 355 -12.91 11.76 10.38
C LEU A 355 -13.68 11.35 9.11
N ARG A 356 -13.33 11.91 7.95
CA ARG A 356 -13.94 11.55 6.67
C ARG A 356 -13.70 10.08 6.32
N TRP A 357 -12.48 9.60 6.51
CA TRP A 357 -12.13 8.21 6.28
C TRP A 357 -12.93 7.27 7.20
N TRP A 358 -13.00 7.60 8.49
CA TRP A 358 -13.75 6.80 9.47
C TRP A 358 -15.26 6.77 9.18
N LEU A 359 -15.86 7.90 8.84
CA LEU A 359 -17.28 7.97 8.43
C LEU A 359 -17.54 7.20 7.14
N GLY A 360 -16.62 7.25 6.16
CA GLY A 360 -16.74 6.49 4.91
C GLY A 360 -16.69 4.97 5.10
N ASN A 361 -15.92 4.50 6.10
CA ASN A 361 -15.79 3.07 6.39
C ASN A 361 -16.88 2.54 7.35
N SER A 362 -17.71 3.42 7.91
CA SER A 362 -18.74 3.05 8.89
C SER A 362 -20.12 3.55 8.47
N PRO A 363 -20.81 2.88 7.53
CA PRO A 363 -22.07 3.36 6.95
C PRO A 363 -23.17 3.57 7.99
N LEU A 364 -23.23 2.74 9.04
CA LEU A 364 -24.20 2.89 10.13
C LEU A 364 -23.97 4.19 10.92
N ILE A 365 -22.71 4.53 11.17
CA ILE A 365 -22.34 5.78 11.86
C ILE A 365 -22.67 6.98 10.97
N LEU A 366 -22.43 6.90 9.67
CA LEU A 366 -22.78 7.94 8.70
C LEU A 366 -24.32 8.20 8.73
N ILE A 367 -25.12 7.14 8.72
CA ILE A 367 -26.59 7.24 8.81
C ILE A 367 -27.00 7.91 10.14
N LEU A 368 -26.40 7.52 11.26
CA LEU A 368 -26.69 8.12 12.56
C LEU A 368 -26.34 9.62 12.58
N PHE A 369 -25.18 10.00 12.06
CA PHE A 369 -24.77 11.40 11.97
C PHE A 369 -25.69 12.23 11.05
N THR A 370 -26.12 11.65 9.94
CA THR A 370 -27.09 12.33 9.05
C THR A 370 -28.43 12.53 9.71
N LEU A 371 -28.95 11.54 10.44
CA LEU A 371 -30.19 11.66 11.20
C LEU A 371 -30.09 12.72 12.29
N ILE A 372 -29.00 12.75 13.05
CA ILE A 372 -28.74 13.78 14.06
C ILE A 372 -28.68 15.17 13.39
N GLY A 373 -27.98 15.30 12.28
CA GLY A 373 -27.88 16.55 11.52
C GLY A 373 -29.26 17.06 11.06
N VAL A 374 -30.09 16.18 10.50
CA VAL A 374 -31.46 16.53 10.11
C VAL A 374 -32.30 16.97 11.32
N LEU A 375 -32.18 16.26 12.45
CA LEU A 375 -32.88 16.63 13.69
C LEU A 375 -32.47 18.02 14.19
N ILE A 376 -31.17 18.34 14.20
CA ILE A 376 -30.65 19.65 14.60
C ILE A 376 -31.19 20.75 13.68
N VAL A 377 -31.17 20.54 12.36
CA VAL A 377 -31.70 21.50 11.38
C VAL A 377 -33.20 21.72 11.60
N ALA A 378 -33.96 20.65 11.82
CA ALA A 378 -35.40 20.73 12.12
C ALA A 378 -35.68 21.52 13.41
N LEU A 379 -34.91 21.26 14.48
CA LEU A 379 -35.03 21.99 15.74
C LEU A 379 -34.69 23.50 15.61
N VAL A 380 -33.62 23.82 14.88
CA VAL A 380 -33.25 25.21 14.60
C VAL A 380 -34.32 25.91 13.77
N ALA A 381 -34.82 25.26 12.70
CA ALA A 381 -35.90 25.78 11.88
C ALA A 381 -37.18 26.00 12.72
N TYR A 382 -37.57 25.04 13.56
CA TYR A 382 -38.70 25.16 14.47
C TYR A 382 -38.53 26.33 15.45
N TRP A 383 -37.35 26.49 16.03
CA TRP A 383 -37.04 27.59 16.96
C TRP A 383 -37.10 28.95 16.28
N LEU A 384 -36.57 29.09 15.05
CA LEU A 384 -36.61 30.30 14.25
C LEU A 384 -38.08 30.67 13.86
N LEU A 385 -38.84 29.69 13.39
CA LEU A 385 -40.25 29.89 13.04
C LEU A 385 -41.07 30.29 14.27
N ARG A 386 -40.86 29.65 15.41
CA ARG A 386 -41.50 30.02 16.68
C ARG A 386 -41.18 31.44 17.09
N ARG A 387 -39.93 31.87 16.95
CA ARG A 387 -39.48 33.23 17.28
C ARG A 387 -40.11 34.26 16.36
N LEU A 388 -40.21 33.99 15.07
CA LEU A 388 -40.90 34.82 14.09
C LEU A 388 -42.41 34.91 14.36
N ALA A 389 -43.05 33.81 14.72
CA ALA A 389 -44.47 33.78 15.07
C ALA A 389 -44.77 34.60 16.33
N MET A 390 -43.95 34.48 17.39
CA MET A 390 -44.15 35.31 18.60
C MET A 390 -43.92 36.79 18.35
N GLY A 391 -42.95 37.17 17.50
CA GLY A 391 -42.74 38.60 17.11
C GLY A 391 -43.94 39.19 16.34
N ARG A 392 -44.61 38.38 15.49
CA ARG A 392 -45.83 38.81 14.76
C ARG A 392 -47.05 38.93 15.68
N LEU A 393 -47.16 38.10 16.73
CA LEU A 393 -48.23 38.19 17.71
C LEU A 393 -48.11 39.40 18.60
N GLN A 394 -46.89 39.78 19.02
CA GLN A 394 -46.61 40.98 19.81
C GLN A 394 -46.85 42.30 19.03
N SER A 395 -46.59 42.32 17.71
CA SER A 395 -46.86 43.49 16.85
C SER A 395 -48.35 43.71 16.58
N ARG A 396 -49.25 42.75 16.79
CA ARG A 396 -50.71 42.86 16.66
C ARG A 396 -51.42 43.28 17.95
N SER A 397 -50.73 43.28 19.10
CA SER A 397 -51.30 43.66 20.41
C SER A 397 -50.87 45.04 20.88
N ALA A 398 -50.21 45.86 20.04
CA ALA A 398 -50.01 47.27 20.30
C ALA A 398 -51.22 48.08 19.79
N PRO A 399 -51.91 48.89 20.65
CA PRO A 399 -53.10 49.67 20.29
C PRO A 399 -52.78 50.82 19.32
#